data_c8a2662dbe1c4af161d8fe35e228df81
#
_entry.id   c8a2662dbe1c4af161d8fe35e228df81
#
_cell.length_a   1.000
_cell.length_b   1.000
_cell.length_c   1.000
_cell.angle_alpha   90.00
_cell.angle_beta   90.00
_cell.angle_gamma   90.00
#
_symmetry.space_group_name_H-M   'P 1'
#
loop_
_entity.id
_entity.type
_entity.pdbx_description
1 polymer ?
#
loop_
_entity_poly.entity_id
_entity_poly.type
_entity_poly.pdbx_seq_one_letter_code
_entity_poly.pdbx_strand_id
1 'polypeptide(L)'
;MSVRHTGAPVFEIEGDPGSIRGRVAVMRDRASDCERIAWSLQEISVSGWSGRAADRFHEHFKLQPDKWWCASATFGRAADAWEVYASALEQAQARAA
;
A
#
# COMPACT_ATOMS: atom_id res chain seq x y z
N MET A 1 -9.40 29.42 2.85
CA MET A 1 -9.40 29.63 3.43
C MET A 1 -9.64 29.63 4.36
N SER A 2 -9.80 29.56 4.68
CA SER A 2 -10.12 29.66 5.42
C SER A 2 -9.83 30.09 6.41
N VAL A 3 -9.97 30.43 6.91
CA VAL A 3 -9.63 30.87 7.82
C VAL A 3 -10.28 31.23 8.68
N ARG A 4 -10.73 31.12 9.03
CA ARG A 4 -11.39 31.43 9.70
C ARG A 4 -11.21 31.67 10.90
N HIS A 5 -10.80 31.75 11.49
CA HIS A 5 -10.78 31.97 12.56
C HIS A 5 -10.72 33.03 13.08
N THR A 6 -11.19 33.42 13.31
CA THR A 6 -11.43 34.53 13.66
C THR A 6 -10.98 34.91 14.96
N GLY A 7 -10.05 35.51 15.21
CA GLY A 7 -9.63 35.98 16.41
C GLY A 7 -9.40 34.98 17.47
N ALA A 8 -9.86 33.83 17.28
CA ALA A 8 -9.67 32.79 18.25
C ALA A 8 -8.26 32.31 18.18
N PRO A 9 -7.62 32.12 19.29
CA PRO A 9 -6.27 31.61 19.29
C PRO A 9 -6.17 30.12 19.01
N VAL A 10 -7.25 29.51 18.70
CA VAL A 10 -7.26 28.09 18.43
C VAL A 10 -6.91 27.83 16.97
N PHE A 11 -5.96 27.00 16.72
CA PHE A 11 -5.60 26.63 15.40
C PHE A 11 -6.24 25.32 15.06
N GLU A 12 -6.82 25.27 13.89
CA GLU A 12 -7.46 24.06 13.40
C GLU A 12 -6.54 23.49 12.34
N ILE A 13 -6.06 22.29 12.56
CA ILE A 13 -5.24 21.60 11.58
C ILE A 13 -6.16 20.71 10.78
N GLU A 14 -6.23 20.99 9.48
CA GLU A 14 -7.15 20.29 8.62
C GLU A 14 -6.64 18.93 8.25
N GLY A 15 -7.54 18.02 8.04
CA GLY A 15 -7.24 16.68 7.63
C GLY A 15 -8.06 15.69 8.42
N ASP A 16 -8.16 14.51 7.88
CA ASP A 16 -8.97 13.46 8.49
C ASP A 16 -8.12 12.20 8.64
N PRO A 17 -7.54 12.00 9.83
CA PRO A 17 -6.73 10.80 10.06
C PRO A 17 -7.48 9.50 9.80
N GLY A 18 -8.78 9.47 10.09
CA GLY A 18 -9.59 8.29 9.84
C GLY A 18 -9.66 7.95 8.36
N SER A 19 -9.83 8.97 7.54
CA SER A 19 -9.87 8.80 6.10
C SER A 19 -8.53 8.30 5.57
N ILE A 20 -7.43 8.84 6.11
CA ILE A 20 -6.10 8.41 5.73
C ILE A 20 -5.89 6.94 6.12
N ARG A 21 -6.32 6.55 7.31
CA ARG A 21 -6.22 5.16 7.75
C ARG A 21 -7.06 4.22 6.91
N GLY A 22 -8.18 4.70 6.38
CA GLY A 22 -8.96 3.94 5.43
C GLY A 22 -8.19 3.65 4.17
N ARG A 23 -7.42 4.60 3.69
CA ARG A 23 -6.54 4.39 2.53
C ARG A 23 -5.39 3.45 2.86
N VAL A 24 -4.86 3.53 4.08
CA VAL A 24 -3.83 2.61 4.53
C VAL A 24 -4.35 1.17 4.47
N ALA A 25 -5.57 0.94 4.92
CA ALA A 25 -6.17 -0.39 4.88
C ALA A 25 -6.27 -0.90 3.44
N VAL A 26 -6.68 -0.04 2.52
CA VAL A 26 -6.78 -0.41 1.10
C VAL A 26 -5.40 -0.76 0.55
N MET A 27 -4.38 0.02 0.89
CA MET A 27 -3.04 -0.25 0.40
C MET A 27 -2.48 -1.56 0.95
N ARG A 28 -2.77 -1.87 2.21
CA ARG A 28 -2.35 -3.14 2.80
C ARG A 28 -3.07 -4.32 2.17
N ASP A 29 -4.33 -4.16 1.82
CA ASP A 29 -5.07 -5.19 1.09
C ASP A 29 -4.46 -5.41 -0.28
N ARG A 30 -4.09 -4.34 -0.97
CA ARG A 30 -3.44 -4.45 -2.28
C ARG A 30 -2.08 -5.13 -2.16
N ALA A 31 -1.33 -4.82 -1.10
CA ALA A 31 -0.06 -5.48 -0.86
C ALA A 31 -0.27 -6.99 -0.69
N SER A 32 -1.27 -7.39 0.07
CA SER A 32 -1.60 -8.81 0.27
C SER A 32 -2.04 -9.48 -1.01
N ASP A 33 -2.83 -8.78 -1.82
CA ASP A 33 -3.28 -9.31 -3.11
C ASP A 33 -2.10 -9.54 -4.03
N CYS A 34 -1.18 -8.59 -4.09
CA CYS A 34 0.01 -8.73 -4.91
C CYS A 34 0.88 -9.89 -4.46
N GLU A 35 0.98 -10.08 -3.16
CA GLU A 35 1.72 -11.19 -2.59
C GLU A 35 1.10 -12.52 -2.97
N ARG A 36 -0.21 -12.63 -2.88
CA ARG A 36 -0.93 -13.83 -3.27
C ARG A 36 -0.73 -14.16 -4.74
N ILE A 37 -0.76 -13.14 -5.58
CA ILE A 37 -0.53 -13.33 -7.00
C ILE A 37 0.90 -13.81 -7.24
N ALA A 38 1.88 -13.23 -6.54
CA ALA A 38 3.26 -13.65 -6.67
C ALA A 38 3.43 -15.13 -6.30
N TRP A 39 2.82 -15.55 -5.20
CA TRP A 39 2.88 -16.94 -4.78
C TRP A 39 2.22 -17.87 -5.79
N SER A 40 1.07 -17.48 -6.35
CA SER A 40 0.37 -18.25 -7.34
C SER A 40 1.21 -18.43 -8.59
N LEU A 41 1.86 -17.38 -9.04
CA LEU A 41 2.71 -17.45 -10.23
C LEU A 41 3.94 -18.31 -9.98
N GLN A 42 4.49 -18.23 -8.78
CA GLN A 42 5.63 -19.04 -8.41
C GLN A 42 5.25 -20.53 -8.36
N GLU A 43 4.08 -20.84 -7.87
CA GLU A 43 3.56 -22.17 -7.79
C GLU A 43 3.38 -22.78 -9.17
N ILE A 44 2.88 -22.01 -10.11
CA ILE A 44 2.74 -22.42 -11.49
C ILE A 44 4.11 -22.75 -12.08
N SER A 45 5.11 -21.91 -11.79
CA SER A 45 6.44 -22.08 -12.35
C SER A 45 7.13 -23.34 -11.84
N VAL A 46 6.81 -23.83 -10.63
CA VAL A 46 7.47 -24.98 -10.05
C VAL A 46 6.61 -26.23 -10.07
N SER A 47 5.52 -26.21 -10.75
CA SER A 47 4.51 -27.27 -10.67
C SER A 47 4.91 -28.58 -11.33
N GLY A 48 6.03 -28.73 -11.90
CA GLY A 48 6.42 -29.93 -12.59
C GLY A 48 5.90 -29.99 -14.02
N TRP A 49 5.31 -28.95 -14.47
CA TRP A 49 4.86 -28.82 -15.85
C TRP A 49 6.09 -28.78 -16.75
N SER A 50 6.10 -29.60 -17.77
CA SER A 50 7.27 -29.73 -18.63
C SER A 50 6.87 -29.71 -20.10
N GLY A 51 7.87 -29.63 -20.97
CA GLY A 51 7.67 -29.60 -22.40
C GLY A 51 7.90 -28.21 -22.98
N ARG A 52 7.82 -28.12 -24.30
CA ARG A 52 8.14 -26.87 -24.99
C ARG A 52 7.20 -25.73 -24.62
N ALA A 53 5.93 -26.03 -24.46
CA ALA A 53 4.95 -25.01 -24.09
C ALA A 53 5.22 -24.48 -22.68
N ALA A 54 5.59 -25.39 -21.78
CA ALA A 54 5.92 -25.01 -20.41
C ALA A 54 7.19 -24.16 -20.39
N ASP A 55 8.18 -24.52 -21.19
CA ASP A 55 9.42 -23.75 -21.28
C ASP A 55 9.16 -22.33 -21.75
N ARG A 56 8.32 -22.19 -22.77
CA ARG A 56 7.96 -20.86 -23.26
C ARG A 56 7.21 -20.05 -22.23
N PHE A 57 6.30 -20.72 -21.51
CA PHE A 57 5.55 -20.06 -20.45
C PHE A 57 6.49 -19.57 -19.36
N HIS A 58 7.38 -20.45 -18.90
CA HIS A 58 8.33 -20.11 -17.85
C HIS A 58 9.23 -18.95 -18.25
N GLU A 59 9.70 -18.97 -19.48
CA GLU A 59 10.55 -17.90 -19.96
C GLU A 59 9.82 -16.57 -20.03
N HIS A 60 8.60 -16.60 -20.51
CA HIS A 60 7.78 -15.40 -20.63
C HIS A 60 7.40 -14.83 -19.28
N PHE A 61 7.10 -15.68 -18.32
CA PHE A 61 6.59 -15.24 -17.01
C PHE A 61 7.61 -15.31 -15.88
N LYS A 62 8.85 -15.61 -16.19
CA LYS A 62 9.85 -15.84 -15.15
C LYS A 62 10.06 -14.64 -14.22
N LEU A 63 9.85 -13.44 -14.72
CA LEU A 63 10.01 -12.23 -13.92
C LEU A 63 8.70 -11.72 -13.33
N GLN A 64 7.60 -12.36 -13.65
CA GLN A 64 6.29 -11.88 -13.17
C GLN A 64 6.15 -11.95 -11.65
N PRO A 65 6.58 -13.05 -11.00
CA PRO A 65 6.51 -13.08 -9.54
C PRO A 65 7.29 -11.92 -8.90
N ASP A 66 8.45 -11.60 -9.45
CA ASP A 66 9.27 -10.51 -8.92
C ASP A 66 8.57 -9.17 -9.02
N LYS A 67 7.89 -8.93 -10.12
CA LYS A 67 7.12 -7.70 -10.28
C LYS A 67 6.03 -7.58 -9.23
N TRP A 68 5.35 -8.68 -8.94
CA TRP A 68 4.28 -8.68 -7.95
C TRP A 68 4.82 -8.55 -6.53
N TRP A 69 6.01 -9.13 -6.27
CA TRP A 69 6.69 -8.96 -4.99
C TRP A 69 7.09 -7.49 -4.81
N CYS A 70 7.59 -6.86 -5.86
CA CYS A 70 7.95 -5.44 -5.81
C CYS A 70 6.72 -4.57 -5.60
N ALA A 71 5.62 -4.89 -6.26
CA ALA A 71 4.38 -4.15 -6.08
C ALA A 71 3.88 -4.28 -4.64
N SER A 72 3.94 -5.49 -4.09
CA SER A 72 3.54 -5.73 -2.71
C SER A 72 4.36 -4.88 -1.76
N ALA A 73 5.68 -4.88 -1.94
CA ALA A 73 6.57 -4.10 -1.09
C ALA A 73 6.30 -2.60 -1.21
N THR A 74 6.02 -2.14 -2.43
CA THR A 74 5.72 -0.73 -2.68
C THR A 74 4.43 -0.30 -1.97
N PHE A 75 3.39 -1.11 -2.09
CA PHE A 75 2.13 -0.81 -1.40
C PHE A 75 2.33 -0.84 0.12
N GLY A 76 3.13 -1.78 0.62
CA GLY A 76 3.41 -1.87 2.04
C GLY A 76 4.14 -0.63 2.56
N ARG A 77 5.15 -0.18 1.83
CA ARG A 77 5.90 1.04 2.22
C ARG A 77 5.01 2.28 2.15
N ALA A 78 4.16 2.36 1.15
CA ALA A 78 3.23 3.47 1.04
C ALA A 78 2.24 3.47 2.21
N ALA A 79 1.74 2.30 2.57
CA ALA A 79 0.83 2.17 3.70
C ALA A 79 1.51 2.62 5.00
N ASP A 80 2.77 2.22 5.19
CA ASP A 80 3.52 2.59 6.39
C ASP A 80 3.72 4.11 6.45
N ALA A 81 4.06 4.73 5.33
CA ALA A 81 4.26 6.17 5.27
C ALA A 81 2.97 6.92 5.57
N TRP A 82 1.85 6.46 5.02
CA TRP A 82 0.56 7.08 5.28
C TRP A 82 0.12 6.88 6.73
N GLU A 83 0.46 5.75 7.32
CA GLU A 83 0.14 5.49 8.73
C GLU A 83 0.91 6.46 9.64
N VAL A 84 2.19 6.69 9.35
CA VAL A 84 3.01 7.64 10.10
C VAL A 84 2.41 9.05 9.96
N TYR A 85 2.02 9.41 8.76
CA TYR A 85 1.42 10.70 8.51
C TYR A 85 0.10 10.87 9.28
N ALA A 86 -0.74 9.85 9.26
CA ALA A 86 -2.02 9.90 9.97
C ALA A 86 -1.80 10.09 11.48
N SER A 87 -0.83 9.39 12.03
CA SER A 87 -0.51 9.51 13.45
C SER A 87 0.03 10.89 13.79
N ALA A 88 0.90 11.42 12.94
CA ALA A 88 1.45 12.76 13.15
C ALA A 88 0.35 13.82 13.07
N LEU A 89 -0.54 13.67 12.10
CA LEU A 89 -1.66 14.59 11.93
C LEU A 89 -2.59 14.56 13.15
N GLU A 90 -2.87 13.37 13.63
CA GLU A 90 -3.72 13.18 14.80
C GLU A 90 -3.12 13.85 16.02
N GLN A 91 -1.82 13.68 16.22
CA GLN A 91 -1.11 14.31 17.32
C GLN A 91 -1.09 15.82 17.19
N ALA A 92 -0.87 16.31 15.98
CA ALA A 92 -0.87 17.75 15.74
C ALA A 92 -2.25 18.35 16.02
N GLN A 93 -3.29 17.66 15.60
CA GLN A 93 -4.65 18.12 15.86
C GLN A 93 -4.96 18.12 17.35
N ALA A 94 -4.50 17.09 18.06
CA ALA A 94 -4.73 17.01 19.51
C ALA A 94 -4.01 18.14 20.25
N ARG A 95 -2.81 18.48 19.81
CA ARG A 95 -2.07 19.59 20.44
C ARG A 95 -2.70 20.93 20.14
N ALA A 96 -3.27 21.10 18.98
CA ALA A 96 -3.87 22.35 18.56
C ALA A 96 -5.22 22.58 19.23
N ALA A 97 -5.86 21.54 19.68
CA ALA A 97 -7.19 21.65 20.29
C ALA A 97 -7.17 22.24 21.73
#